data_551e0d6306f2fd3f1eb905b32f10356f
#
_entry.id   551e0d6306f2fd3f1eb905b32f10356f
#
_cell.length_a   1.000
_cell.length_b   1.000
_cell.length_c   1.000
_cell.angle_alpha   90.00
_cell.angle_beta   90.00
_cell.angle_gamma   90.00
#
_symmetry.space_group_name_H-M   'P 1'
#
loop_
_entity.id
_entity.type
_entity.pdbx_description
1 polymer ?
#
loop_
_entity_poly.entity_id
_entity_poly.type
_entity_poly.pdbx_seq_one_letter_code
_entity_poly.pdbx_strand_id
1 'polypeptide(L)'
;MGRLPKTLGKYLLNKPAEETGTSAVPVHGPKYPCRGKIARSQQPFLEIFLRAPLSYVQNMNNPTGRTQPSPIDRPLDQVRIILVEPASPGNIGSVARVLKNTGIRQLVLVNPAPWRNEPETGWMAHGSAEILEAAREVDTLEQAVSGTHFVVGTTHRRGRFRVVEESHEAACVEAIGIAHRYPVAIVFGREKDGLSREELVHCHRLVRIPSAVDHPSFNLSQAVLLMAFELFRTQGYQLRPDAPPLASVDEFERVVEHILGSLTRIGFRPFNDDMSGFDRVLRRFLSRAPLERRDAWVLHRICSQIAKFSKRLSIE
;
A
#
# COMPACT_ATOMS: atom_id res chain seq x y z
N MET A 1 -7.78 0.56 23.73
CA MET A 1 -7.92 -0.43 22.63
C MET A 1 -8.80 0.19 21.55
N GLY A 2 -8.17 0.78 20.52
CA GLY A 2 -8.87 1.35 19.36
C GLY A 2 -9.46 0.24 18.49
N ARG A 3 -10.70 0.42 18.04
CA ARG A 3 -11.32 -0.52 17.09
C ARG A 3 -10.58 -0.42 15.76
N LEU A 4 -10.16 -1.57 15.20
CA LEU A 4 -9.58 -1.65 13.86
C LEU A 4 -10.56 -1.05 12.82
N PRO A 5 -10.07 -0.35 11.78
CA PRO A 5 -10.91 0.15 10.70
C PRO A 5 -11.70 -0.98 10.03
N LYS A 6 -12.96 -0.72 9.66
CA LYS A 6 -13.87 -1.72 9.06
C LYS A 6 -13.30 -2.36 7.78
N THR A 7 -12.43 -1.69 7.06
CA THR A 7 -11.74 -2.18 5.86
C THR A 7 -10.71 -3.27 6.16
N LEU A 8 -10.06 -3.23 7.31
CA LEU A 8 -9.05 -4.21 7.73
C LEU A 8 -9.67 -5.56 8.16
N GLY A 9 -10.87 -5.56 8.73
CA GLY A 9 -11.57 -6.78 9.15
C GLY A 9 -11.79 -7.80 8.02
N LYS A 10 -11.69 -7.40 6.76
CA LYS A 10 -11.82 -8.30 5.60
C LYS A 10 -10.56 -9.14 5.36
N TYR A 11 -9.38 -8.67 5.75
CA TYR A 11 -8.09 -9.25 5.36
C TYR A 11 -7.29 -9.85 6.51
N LEU A 12 -7.53 -9.44 7.77
CA LEU A 12 -6.71 -9.83 8.91
C LEU A 12 -7.39 -10.85 9.82
N LEU A 13 -6.61 -11.82 10.31
CA LEU A 13 -6.96 -12.61 11.49
C LEU A 13 -6.53 -11.82 12.74
N ASN A 14 -7.33 -11.90 13.79
CA ASN A 14 -6.90 -11.45 15.12
C ASN A 14 -5.71 -12.30 15.59
N LYS A 15 -4.85 -11.73 16.43
CA LYS A 15 -3.79 -12.45 17.13
C LYS A 15 -4.37 -13.75 17.74
N PRO A 16 -3.68 -14.90 17.67
CA PRO A 16 -4.16 -16.09 18.34
C PRO A 16 -4.43 -15.76 19.81
N ALA A 17 -5.62 -16.10 20.29
CA ALA A 17 -6.04 -15.84 21.65
C ALA A 17 -5.17 -16.65 22.60
N GLU A 18 -4.54 -15.99 23.55
CA GLU A 18 -4.10 -16.66 24.77
C GLU A 18 -5.37 -17.21 25.45
N GLU A 19 -5.40 -18.50 25.72
CA GLU A 19 -6.53 -19.17 26.35
C GLU A 19 -6.81 -18.58 27.73
N THR A 20 -7.74 -17.64 27.82
CA THR A 20 -8.39 -17.27 29.07
C THR A 20 -9.89 -17.42 28.86
N GLY A 21 -10.43 -18.49 29.48
CA GLY A 21 -11.85 -18.81 29.44
C GLY A 21 -12.69 -17.69 30.05
N THR A 22 -13.58 -17.13 29.24
CA THR A 22 -14.77 -16.42 29.73
C THR A 22 -15.87 -16.45 28.64
N SER A 23 -17.07 -16.71 29.11
CA SER A 23 -18.31 -16.99 28.41
C SER A 23 -18.75 -15.96 27.40
N ALA A 24 -19.27 -16.44 26.26
CA ALA A 24 -19.86 -15.67 25.19
C ALA A 24 -21.23 -15.09 25.56
N VAL A 25 -21.43 -13.79 25.29
CA VAL A 25 -22.73 -13.11 25.30
C VAL A 25 -23.12 -12.85 23.82
N PRO A 26 -24.36 -13.17 23.40
CA PRO A 26 -24.78 -12.99 22.01
C PRO A 26 -25.11 -11.52 21.71
N VAL A 27 -24.51 -10.98 20.64
CA VAL A 27 -24.79 -9.63 20.14
C VAL A 27 -25.79 -9.68 19.01
N HIS A 28 -27.00 -9.15 19.24
CA HIS A 28 -28.01 -8.89 18.20
C HIS A 28 -27.59 -7.69 17.32
N GLY A 29 -27.42 -7.91 16.01
CA GLY A 29 -27.18 -6.86 15.02
C GLY A 29 -28.52 -6.27 14.50
N PRO A 30 -28.54 -5.00 14.07
CA PRO A 30 -29.74 -4.34 13.56
C PRO A 30 -30.11 -4.84 12.15
N LYS A 31 -31.40 -5.16 11.97
CA LYS A 31 -32.05 -5.49 10.68
C LYS A 31 -32.31 -4.18 9.92
N TYR A 32 -31.77 -4.04 8.71
CA TYR A 32 -32.17 -2.99 7.77
C TYR A 32 -33.13 -3.56 6.72
N PRO A 33 -34.26 -2.90 6.44
CA PRO A 33 -35.16 -3.32 5.38
C PRO A 33 -34.71 -2.72 4.04
N CYS A 34 -34.22 -3.55 3.12
CA CYS A 34 -34.02 -3.18 1.73
C CYS A 34 -35.30 -3.53 0.92
N ARG A 35 -36.16 -2.56 0.66
CA ARG A 35 -37.13 -2.57 -0.46
C ARG A 35 -37.29 -1.16 -1.01
N GLY A 36 -36.44 -0.78 -1.97
CA GLY A 36 -36.65 0.34 -2.90
C GLY A 36 -36.78 -0.22 -4.31
N LYS A 37 -37.88 0.08 -5.01
CA LYS A 37 -38.11 -0.32 -6.40
C LYS A 37 -37.11 0.45 -7.30
N ILE A 38 -36.25 -0.28 -8.00
CA ILE A 38 -35.34 0.26 -9.01
C ILE A 38 -36.15 0.63 -10.26
N ALA A 39 -35.98 1.87 -10.75
CA ALA A 39 -36.69 2.37 -11.92
C ALA A 39 -36.30 1.58 -13.19
N ARG A 40 -37.29 1.34 -14.07
CA ARG A 40 -37.19 0.54 -15.30
C ARG A 40 -36.15 1.01 -16.34
N SER A 41 -35.52 2.17 -16.18
CA SER A 41 -34.54 2.72 -17.13
C SER A 41 -33.12 2.17 -16.94
N GLN A 42 -32.82 1.38 -15.89
CA GLN A 42 -31.49 0.80 -15.62
C GLN A 42 -31.38 -0.70 -15.89
N GLN A 43 -32.40 -1.32 -16.46
CA GLN A 43 -32.44 -2.77 -16.75
C GLN A 43 -31.42 -3.29 -17.78
N PRO A 44 -30.95 -2.57 -18.81
CA PRO A 44 -30.04 -3.18 -19.77
C PRO A 44 -28.64 -3.47 -19.19
N PHE A 45 -28.22 -2.79 -18.12
CA PHE A 45 -26.88 -3.03 -17.54
C PHE A 45 -26.85 -4.26 -16.61
N LEU A 46 -27.94 -4.60 -15.96
CA LEU A 46 -28.02 -5.74 -15.04
C LEU A 46 -28.12 -7.07 -15.79
N GLU A 47 -28.81 -7.10 -16.94
CA GLU A 47 -28.98 -8.33 -17.75
C GLU A 47 -27.68 -8.83 -18.41
N ILE A 48 -26.71 -7.93 -18.67
CA ILE A 48 -25.40 -8.31 -19.21
C ILE A 48 -24.58 -9.08 -18.16
N PHE A 49 -24.75 -8.76 -16.88
CA PHE A 49 -24.07 -9.46 -15.78
C PHE A 49 -24.70 -10.82 -15.44
N LEU A 50 -26.01 -10.96 -15.63
CA LEU A 50 -26.75 -12.19 -15.28
C LEU A 50 -26.68 -13.29 -16.37
N ARG A 51 -26.23 -12.96 -17.59
CA ARG A 51 -26.08 -13.92 -18.71
C ARG A 51 -24.67 -14.43 -18.94
N ALA A 52 -23.70 -14.08 -18.08
CA ALA A 52 -22.37 -14.69 -18.19
C ALA A 52 -22.49 -16.18 -17.83
N PRO A 53 -22.04 -17.12 -18.71
CA PRO A 53 -22.09 -18.55 -18.41
C PRO A 53 -21.31 -18.85 -17.13
N LEU A 54 -21.81 -19.79 -16.30
CA LEU A 54 -21.17 -20.22 -15.04
C LEU A 54 -19.69 -20.62 -15.22
N SER A 55 -19.33 -21.14 -16.39
CA SER A 55 -17.94 -21.40 -16.78
C SER A 55 -17.07 -20.13 -16.85
N TYR A 56 -17.67 -18.97 -17.11
CA TYR A 56 -16.97 -17.68 -17.12
C TYR A 56 -16.63 -17.21 -15.70
N VAL A 57 -17.54 -17.46 -14.74
CA VAL A 57 -17.34 -17.14 -13.31
C VAL A 57 -16.32 -18.11 -12.68
N GLN A 58 -16.28 -19.37 -13.09
CA GLN A 58 -15.33 -20.36 -12.61
C GLN A 58 -13.89 -20.10 -13.11
N ASN A 59 -13.73 -19.63 -14.35
CA ASN A 59 -12.43 -19.17 -14.85
C ASN A 59 -11.94 -17.84 -14.25
N MET A 60 -12.84 -17.04 -13.68
CA MET A 60 -12.47 -15.84 -12.94
C MET A 60 -11.78 -16.14 -11.60
N ASN A 61 -11.96 -17.32 -11.04
CA ASN A 61 -11.40 -17.67 -9.72
C ASN A 61 -9.91 -18.01 -9.76
N ASN A 62 -9.33 -18.28 -10.94
CA ASN A 62 -7.89 -18.48 -11.10
C ASN A 62 -7.39 -18.15 -12.52
N PRO A 63 -7.39 -16.88 -12.96
CA PRO A 63 -7.04 -16.50 -14.32
C PRO A 63 -5.57 -16.76 -14.70
N THR A 64 -4.69 -17.08 -13.77
CA THR A 64 -3.25 -17.26 -13.99
C THR A 64 -2.66 -18.55 -13.42
N GLY A 65 -3.47 -19.41 -12.77
CA GLY A 65 -2.97 -20.67 -12.20
C GLY A 65 -1.90 -20.53 -11.12
N ARG A 66 -1.57 -19.31 -10.69
CA ARG A 66 -0.57 -19.09 -9.65
C ARG A 66 -1.22 -19.22 -8.28
N THR A 67 -0.81 -20.23 -7.53
CA THR A 67 -1.10 -20.37 -6.11
C THR A 67 -0.60 -19.17 -5.32
N GLN A 68 -1.29 -18.82 -4.23
CA GLN A 68 -0.77 -17.84 -3.29
C GLN A 68 0.60 -18.30 -2.76
N PRO A 69 1.55 -17.38 -2.54
CA PRO A 69 2.78 -17.73 -1.86
C PRO A 69 2.47 -18.26 -0.46
N SER A 70 3.23 -19.27 -0.03
CA SER A 70 3.14 -19.79 1.32
C SER A 70 3.46 -18.68 2.34
N PRO A 71 2.86 -18.73 3.54
CA PRO A 71 3.21 -17.81 4.61
C PRO A 71 4.71 -17.82 4.89
N ILE A 72 5.26 -16.65 5.17
CA ILE A 72 6.68 -16.44 5.48
C ILE A 72 6.80 -16.39 7.00
N ASP A 73 7.71 -17.19 7.57
CA ASP A 73 7.92 -17.28 9.02
C ASP A 73 8.43 -15.97 9.65
N ARG A 74 9.17 -15.18 8.85
CA ARG A 74 9.79 -13.93 9.29
C ARG A 74 9.28 -12.74 8.46
N PRO A 75 8.10 -12.19 8.77
CA PRO A 75 7.49 -11.12 7.98
C PRO A 75 8.36 -9.86 7.92
N LEU A 76 9.19 -9.59 8.93
CA LEU A 76 10.10 -8.44 8.93
C LEU A 76 11.18 -8.51 7.84
N ASP A 77 11.52 -9.71 7.35
CA ASP A 77 12.42 -9.86 6.19
C ASP A 77 11.79 -9.36 4.89
N GLN A 78 10.46 -9.21 4.84
CA GLN A 78 9.70 -8.66 3.72
C GLN A 78 9.44 -7.15 3.84
N VAL A 79 9.84 -6.55 4.97
CA VAL A 79 9.68 -5.10 5.19
C VAL A 79 10.88 -4.37 4.66
N ARG A 80 10.64 -3.44 3.74
CA ARG A 80 11.63 -2.52 3.18
C ARG A 80 11.46 -1.14 3.78
N ILE A 81 12.50 -0.60 4.43
CA ILE A 81 12.54 0.79 4.87
C ILE A 81 13.19 1.61 3.76
N ILE A 82 12.49 2.66 3.32
CA ILE A 82 12.92 3.54 2.24
C ILE A 82 13.11 4.94 2.80
N LEU A 83 14.29 5.53 2.60
CA LEU A 83 14.60 6.91 2.93
C LEU A 83 14.74 7.70 1.63
N VAL A 84 13.94 8.74 1.47
CA VAL A 84 13.98 9.61 0.28
C VAL A 84 14.85 10.81 0.56
N GLU A 85 15.93 10.95 -0.20
CA GLU A 85 16.92 12.02 -0.13
C GLU A 85 17.37 12.32 1.31
N PRO A 86 17.80 11.31 2.09
CA PRO A 86 18.32 11.56 3.43
C PRO A 86 19.55 12.45 3.35
N ALA A 87 19.52 13.57 4.09
CA ALA A 87 20.57 14.58 4.03
C ALA A 87 21.72 14.32 5.01
N SER A 88 21.47 13.64 6.14
CA SER A 88 22.46 13.40 7.19
C SER A 88 22.98 11.97 7.16
N PRO A 89 24.31 11.78 6.98
CA PRO A 89 24.98 10.49 7.10
C PRO A 89 24.73 9.81 8.47
N GLY A 90 24.71 10.60 9.54
CA GLY A 90 24.42 10.10 10.89
C GLY A 90 23.01 9.56 11.04
N ASN A 91 22.02 10.14 10.33
CA ASN A 91 20.67 9.59 10.30
C ASN A 91 20.64 8.21 9.63
N ILE A 92 21.37 8.04 8.51
CA ILE A 92 21.47 6.74 7.82
C ILE A 92 22.10 5.69 8.74
N GLY A 93 23.22 6.03 9.42
CA GLY A 93 23.86 5.16 10.40
C GLY A 93 22.93 4.79 11.55
N SER A 94 22.21 5.77 12.12
CA SER A 94 21.26 5.56 13.20
C SER A 94 20.10 4.67 12.77
N VAL A 95 19.60 4.84 11.53
CA VAL A 95 18.55 3.98 10.94
C VAL A 95 19.06 2.54 10.81
N ALA A 96 20.26 2.31 10.30
CA ALA A 96 20.82 0.97 10.23
C ALA A 96 20.81 0.26 11.60
N ARG A 97 21.17 0.98 12.66
CA ARG A 97 21.13 0.47 14.03
C ARG A 97 19.69 0.14 14.48
N VAL A 98 18.70 0.99 14.13
CA VAL A 98 17.28 0.73 14.42
C VAL A 98 16.84 -0.56 13.72
N LEU A 99 17.15 -0.72 12.45
CA LEU A 99 16.74 -1.88 11.65
C LEU A 99 17.32 -3.17 12.22
N LYS A 100 18.59 -3.19 12.57
CA LYS A 100 19.22 -4.34 13.23
C LYS A 100 18.47 -4.73 14.52
N ASN A 101 18.20 -3.75 15.38
CA ASN A 101 17.57 -3.97 16.67
C ASN A 101 16.11 -4.45 16.56
N THR A 102 15.42 -4.11 15.47
CA THR A 102 14.03 -4.51 15.21
C THR A 102 13.91 -5.73 14.28
N GLY A 103 15.04 -6.26 13.78
CA GLY A 103 15.07 -7.43 12.92
C GLY A 103 14.69 -7.16 11.46
N ILE A 104 14.53 -5.89 11.05
CA ILE A 104 14.33 -5.49 9.66
C ILE A 104 15.71 -5.46 8.98
N ARG A 105 15.78 -5.95 7.73
CA ARG A 105 17.07 -6.07 7.03
C ARG A 105 17.18 -5.25 5.76
N GLN A 106 16.07 -4.80 5.18
CA GLN A 106 16.05 -4.11 3.90
C GLN A 106 16.05 -2.59 4.09
N LEU A 107 17.16 -1.95 3.77
CA LEU A 107 17.30 -0.50 3.68
C LEU A 107 17.46 -0.09 2.21
N VAL A 108 16.64 0.85 1.75
CA VAL A 108 16.77 1.44 0.42
C VAL A 108 16.87 2.96 0.56
N LEU A 109 17.82 3.54 -0.11
CA LEU A 109 18.08 4.97 -0.13
C LEU A 109 17.78 5.50 -1.53
N VAL A 110 16.89 6.48 -1.62
CA VAL A 110 16.55 7.16 -2.87
C VAL A 110 17.36 8.43 -2.93
N ASN A 111 18.25 8.54 -3.91
CA ASN A 111 19.08 9.72 -4.16
C ASN A 111 19.68 10.33 -2.87
N PRO A 112 20.41 9.55 -2.05
CA PRO A 112 20.96 10.03 -0.78
C PRO A 112 22.09 11.05 -1.01
N ALA A 113 22.28 11.98 -0.07
CA ALA A 113 23.54 12.70 0.02
C ALA A 113 24.72 11.72 0.25
N PRO A 114 25.99 12.10 -0.04
CA PRO A 114 27.12 11.23 0.23
C PRO A 114 27.14 10.73 1.68
N TRP A 115 27.28 9.42 1.88
CA TRP A 115 27.17 8.81 3.21
C TRP A 115 28.15 7.65 3.46
N ARG A 116 28.53 6.87 2.41
CA ARG A 116 29.29 5.62 2.59
C ARG A 116 30.65 5.83 3.22
N ASN A 117 31.31 6.91 2.88
CA ASN A 117 32.66 7.24 3.36
C ASN A 117 32.65 8.29 4.48
N GLU A 118 31.48 8.68 4.95
CA GLU A 118 31.36 9.64 6.04
C GLU A 118 31.53 8.93 7.40
N PRO A 119 32.52 9.38 8.22
CA PRO A 119 32.80 8.75 9.53
C PRO A 119 31.56 8.70 10.44
N GLU A 120 30.70 9.72 10.36
CA GLU A 120 29.48 9.83 11.15
C GLU A 120 28.53 8.66 10.92
N THR A 121 28.43 8.14 9.68
CA THR A 121 27.61 6.97 9.34
C THR A 121 28.04 5.76 10.17
N GLY A 122 29.33 5.47 10.20
CA GLY A 122 29.88 4.34 10.94
C GLY A 122 29.72 4.49 12.46
N TRP A 123 29.99 5.68 12.99
CA TRP A 123 29.83 5.95 14.42
C TRP A 123 28.40 5.75 14.89
N MET A 124 27.42 6.24 14.13
CA MET A 124 26.00 6.15 14.51
C MET A 124 25.43 4.75 14.27
N ALA A 125 25.97 4.01 13.32
CA ALA A 125 25.53 2.64 13.02
C ALA A 125 25.87 1.63 14.12
N HIS A 126 26.93 1.84 14.88
CA HIS A 126 27.35 1.07 16.06
C HIS A 126 27.07 -0.43 15.96
N GLY A 127 27.89 -1.16 15.20
CA GLY A 127 27.77 -2.61 15.03
C GLY A 127 26.68 -3.08 14.07
N SER A 128 26.16 -2.20 13.20
CA SER A 128 25.13 -2.51 12.19
C SER A 128 25.66 -2.36 10.76
N ALA A 129 26.96 -2.63 10.56
CA ALA A 129 27.64 -2.49 9.27
C ALA A 129 26.98 -3.33 8.18
N GLU A 130 26.50 -4.53 8.51
CA GLU A 130 25.83 -5.44 7.58
C GLU A 130 24.56 -4.85 6.95
N ILE A 131 23.84 -3.98 7.67
CA ILE A 131 22.66 -3.27 7.11
C ILE A 131 23.11 -2.19 6.11
N LEU A 132 24.19 -1.47 6.44
CA LEU A 132 24.75 -0.43 5.56
C LEU A 132 25.35 -1.04 4.29
N GLU A 133 26.07 -2.16 4.42
CA GLU A 133 26.67 -2.88 3.29
C GLU A 133 25.62 -3.42 2.33
N ALA A 134 24.49 -3.94 2.89
CA ALA A 134 23.37 -4.45 2.13
C ALA A 134 22.43 -3.34 1.62
N ALA A 135 22.63 -2.08 2.05
CA ALA A 135 21.76 -0.97 1.66
C ALA A 135 21.83 -0.73 0.15
N ARG A 136 20.67 -0.67 -0.49
CA ARG A 136 20.51 -0.41 -1.92
C ARG A 136 20.27 1.07 -2.16
N GLU A 137 20.98 1.64 -3.12
CA GLU A 137 20.74 2.99 -3.61
C GLU A 137 19.99 2.94 -4.94
N VAL A 138 19.07 3.86 -5.13
CA VAL A 138 18.26 4.01 -6.36
C VAL A 138 18.02 5.49 -6.63
N ASP A 139 17.68 5.81 -7.88
CA ASP A 139 17.49 7.20 -8.29
C ASP A 139 16.09 7.72 -7.96
N THR A 140 15.07 6.86 -7.96
CA THR A 140 13.67 7.27 -7.81
C THR A 140 12.91 6.42 -6.80
N LEU A 141 11.80 6.97 -6.27
CA LEU A 141 10.92 6.24 -5.35
C LEU A 141 10.23 5.07 -6.05
N GLU A 142 9.89 5.19 -7.32
CA GLU A 142 9.29 4.12 -8.13
C GLU A 142 10.20 2.89 -8.15
N GLN A 143 11.50 3.09 -8.37
CA GLN A 143 12.49 2.01 -8.32
C GLN A 143 12.61 1.40 -6.92
N ALA A 144 12.48 2.23 -5.87
CA ALA A 144 12.54 1.77 -4.49
C ALA A 144 11.36 0.90 -4.09
N VAL A 145 10.14 1.24 -4.53
CA VAL A 145 8.90 0.51 -4.20
C VAL A 145 8.58 -0.63 -5.17
N SER A 146 9.28 -0.72 -6.29
CA SER A 146 9.08 -1.79 -7.27
C SER A 146 9.13 -3.18 -6.62
N GLY A 147 8.23 -4.07 -7.03
CA GLY A 147 8.08 -5.43 -6.49
C GLY A 147 7.40 -5.50 -5.12
N THR A 148 7.05 -4.39 -4.48
CA THR A 148 6.25 -4.41 -3.25
C THR A 148 4.75 -4.47 -3.55
N HIS A 149 3.94 -4.85 -2.57
CA HIS A 149 2.48 -4.99 -2.70
C HIS A 149 1.74 -3.99 -1.82
N PHE A 150 2.43 -3.36 -0.90
CA PHE A 150 1.87 -2.37 -0.02
C PHE A 150 2.91 -1.33 0.36
N VAL A 151 2.55 -0.06 0.29
CA VAL A 151 3.44 1.06 0.57
C VAL A 151 2.78 1.99 1.58
N VAL A 152 3.47 2.24 2.69
CA VAL A 152 3.06 3.19 3.73
C VAL A 152 4.00 4.38 3.69
N GLY A 153 3.49 5.57 3.43
CA GLY A 153 4.23 6.82 3.49
C GLY A 153 4.04 7.52 4.84
N THR A 154 5.12 8.08 5.39
CA THR A 154 5.04 8.90 6.61
C THR A 154 4.91 10.38 6.26
N THR A 155 4.08 11.11 6.99
CA THR A 155 3.88 12.54 6.78
C THR A 155 3.57 13.26 8.09
N HIS A 156 4.05 14.49 8.24
CA HIS A 156 3.67 15.38 9.34
C HIS A 156 2.57 16.37 8.92
N ARG A 157 2.32 16.55 7.61
CA ARG A 157 1.41 17.56 7.07
C ARG A 157 -0.03 17.06 7.08
N ARG A 158 -0.98 17.87 7.56
CA ARG A 158 -2.41 17.67 7.35
C ARG A 158 -2.80 18.29 5.98
N GLY A 159 -3.51 17.55 5.13
CA GLY A 159 -3.92 18.06 3.82
C GLY A 159 -5.26 17.52 3.33
N ARG A 160 -6.06 18.40 2.68
CA ARG A 160 -7.42 18.11 2.17
C ARG A 160 -7.48 17.04 1.07
N PHE A 161 -6.37 16.74 0.38
CA PHE A 161 -6.34 15.88 -0.81
C PHE A 161 -5.53 14.60 -0.61
N ARG A 162 -5.37 14.15 0.64
CA ARG A 162 -4.51 13.02 0.92
C ARG A 162 -5.28 11.70 0.94
N VAL A 163 -4.56 10.66 0.56
CA VAL A 163 -4.87 9.26 0.76
C VAL A 163 -5.30 9.01 2.21
N VAL A 164 -6.01 7.95 2.48
CA VAL A 164 -6.52 7.58 3.81
C VAL A 164 -5.42 7.75 4.85
N GLU A 165 -5.59 8.77 5.71
CA GLU A 165 -4.72 8.98 6.88
C GLU A 165 -5.16 7.97 7.93
N GLU A 166 -4.31 7.01 8.23
CA GLU A 166 -4.54 6.00 9.25
C GLU A 166 -3.64 6.22 10.46
N SER A 167 -3.99 5.61 11.58
CA SER A 167 -3.08 5.57 12.71
C SER A 167 -1.86 4.72 12.33
N HIS A 168 -0.69 5.07 12.85
CA HIS A 168 0.54 4.33 12.54
C HIS A 168 0.45 2.88 13.01
N GLU A 169 -0.25 2.60 14.12
CA GLU A 169 -0.49 1.25 14.62
C GLU A 169 -1.31 0.41 13.63
N ALA A 170 -2.43 0.98 13.12
CA ALA A 170 -3.29 0.26 12.19
C ALA A 170 -2.57 -0.03 10.88
N ALA A 171 -1.81 0.92 10.36
CA ALA A 171 -1.02 0.74 9.15
C ALA A 171 0.11 -0.29 9.34
N CYS A 172 0.76 -0.35 10.51
CA CYS A 172 1.76 -1.37 10.82
C CYS A 172 1.13 -2.77 10.91
N VAL A 173 -0.05 -2.90 11.52
CA VAL A 173 -0.79 -4.17 11.55
C VAL A 173 -1.14 -4.64 10.13
N GLU A 174 -1.64 -3.73 9.26
CA GLU A 174 -1.93 -4.05 7.87
C GLU A 174 -0.66 -4.45 7.11
N ALA A 175 0.42 -3.67 7.25
CA ALA A 175 1.70 -3.94 6.60
C ALA A 175 2.29 -5.30 7.01
N ILE A 176 2.31 -5.62 8.30
CA ILE A 176 2.81 -6.92 8.80
C ILE A 176 1.91 -8.06 8.33
N GLY A 177 0.59 -7.89 8.36
CA GLY A 177 -0.33 -8.90 7.83
C GLY A 177 -0.01 -9.26 6.39
N ILE A 178 0.26 -8.25 5.55
CA ILE A 178 0.65 -8.43 4.14
C ILE A 178 2.07 -9.01 4.04
N ALA A 179 3.00 -8.59 4.91
CA ALA A 179 4.40 -9.01 4.89
C ALA A 179 4.59 -10.53 5.14
N HIS A 180 3.62 -11.22 5.72
CA HIS A 180 3.63 -12.68 5.79
C HIS A 180 3.58 -13.38 4.42
N ARG A 181 3.25 -12.65 3.34
CA ARG A 181 3.14 -13.24 1.98
C ARG A 181 3.83 -12.42 0.91
N TYR A 182 3.95 -11.11 1.11
CA TYR A 182 4.35 -10.17 0.07
C TYR A 182 5.31 -9.10 0.61
N PRO A 183 6.27 -8.64 -0.19
CA PRO A 183 7.09 -7.49 0.17
C PRO A 183 6.23 -6.24 0.39
N VAL A 184 6.58 -5.48 1.44
CA VAL A 184 5.96 -4.20 1.79
C VAL A 184 7.02 -3.12 1.97
N ALA A 185 6.64 -1.85 1.81
CA ALA A 185 7.55 -0.72 1.99
C ALA A 185 6.99 0.30 2.99
N ILE A 186 7.87 0.84 3.82
CA ILE A 186 7.61 2.00 4.67
C ILE A 186 8.53 3.13 4.20
N VAL A 187 7.94 4.24 3.78
CA VAL A 187 8.64 5.34 3.12
C VAL A 187 8.71 6.55 4.03
N PHE A 188 9.92 7.06 4.21
CA PHE A 188 10.21 8.28 4.95
C PHE A 188 10.77 9.32 3.99
N GLY A 189 10.24 10.54 4.08
CA GLY A 189 10.69 11.65 3.26
C GLY A 189 11.88 12.38 3.85
N ARG A 190 12.31 13.45 3.16
CA ARG A 190 13.38 14.37 3.56
C ARG A 190 13.13 14.95 4.95
N GLU A 191 14.20 15.23 5.67
CA GLU A 191 14.13 15.81 7.03
C GLU A 191 13.42 17.16 7.04
N LYS A 192 13.63 17.98 6.00
CA LYS A 192 13.09 19.34 5.92
C LYS A 192 11.65 19.37 5.42
N ASP A 193 11.36 18.70 4.30
CA ASP A 193 10.13 18.87 3.54
C ASP A 193 9.22 17.64 3.54
N GLY A 194 9.73 16.49 3.99
CA GLY A 194 9.03 15.21 3.93
C GLY A 194 8.90 14.69 2.50
N LEU A 195 7.83 13.96 2.22
CA LEU A 195 7.50 13.46 0.88
C LEU A 195 6.81 14.53 0.04
N SER A 196 7.16 14.61 -1.24
CA SER A 196 6.50 15.47 -2.22
C SER A 196 5.11 14.94 -2.58
N ARG A 197 4.32 15.73 -3.33
CA ARG A 197 3.00 15.31 -3.78
C ARG A 197 3.08 14.16 -4.78
N GLU A 198 4.09 14.17 -5.62
CA GLU A 198 4.39 13.17 -6.63
C GLU A 198 4.79 11.85 -5.96
N GLU A 199 5.55 11.89 -4.88
CA GLU A 199 5.93 10.72 -4.10
C GLU A 199 4.77 10.13 -3.31
N LEU A 200 3.88 10.98 -2.78
CA LEU A 200 2.72 10.53 -2.02
C LEU A 200 1.71 9.71 -2.84
N VAL A 201 1.71 9.82 -4.19
CA VAL A 201 0.80 9.05 -5.04
C VAL A 201 1.15 7.56 -5.09
N HIS A 202 2.40 7.19 -4.77
CA HIS A 202 2.85 5.80 -4.71
C HIS A 202 2.51 5.12 -3.37
N CYS A 203 1.97 5.87 -2.40
CA CYS A 203 1.64 5.34 -1.08
C CYS A 203 0.17 4.90 -1.00
N HIS A 204 -0.07 3.66 -0.58
CA HIS A 204 -1.40 3.12 -0.33
C HIS A 204 -2.01 3.69 0.96
N ARG A 205 -1.16 3.95 1.97
CA ARG A 205 -1.54 4.58 3.24
C ARG A 205 -0.58 5.71 3.55
N LEU A 206 -1.13 6.76 4.16
CA LEU A 206 -0.34 7.81 4.77
C LEU A 206 -0.55 7.77 6.28
N VAL A 207 0.54 7.74 7.00
CA VAL A 207 0.51 7.72 8.46
C VAL A 207 1.17 8.97 9.03
N ARG A 208 0.63 9.42 10.14
CA ARG A 208 1.22 10.45 10.97
C ARG A 208 1.56 9.86 12.33
N ILE A 209 2.82 9.97 12.70
CA ILE A 209 3.25 9.59 14.05
C ILE A 209 2.69 10.64 15.03
N PRO A 210 1.92 10.22 16.07
CA PRO A 210 1.36 11.14 17.04
C PRO A 210 2.44 11.93 17.77
N SER A 211 2.14 13.18 18.07
CA SER A 211 2.99 14.06 18.85
C SER A 211 2.13 14.98 19.72
N ALA A 212 2.70 15.43 20.82
CA ALA A 212 2.07 16.39 21.72
C ALA A 212 1.95 17.80 21.13
N VAL A 213 2.65 18.07 20.02
CA VAL A 213 2.65 19.39 19.35
C VAL A 213 1.96 19.31 17.98
N ASP A 214 1.37 20.43 17.54
CA ASP A 214 0.63 20.48 16.27
C ASP A 214 1.51 20.30 15.02
N HIS A 215 2.77 20.72 15.10
CA HIS A 215 3.76 20.59 14.02
C HIS A 215 4.93 19.71 14.47
N PRO A 216 4.73 18.38 14.56
CA PRO A 216 5.77 17.47 15.01
C PRO A 216 6.91 17.43 13.98
N SER A 217 8.13 17.57 14.48
CA SER A 217 9.35 17.39 13.72
C SER A 217 10.22 16.34 14.42
N PHE A 218 9.88 15.06 14.23
CA PHE A 218 10.76 13.99 14.66
C PHE A 218 12.00 13.96 13.77
N ASN A 219 13.17 13.76 14.37
CA ASN A 219 14.34 13.37 13.60
C ASN A 219 14.03 12.12 12.78
N LEU A 220 14.64 12.00 11.57
CA LEU A 220 14.38 10.90 10.66
C LEU A 220 14.57 9.52 11.31
N SER A 221 15.69 9.31 12.02
CA SER A 221 15.95 8.03 12.68
C SER A 221 14.99 7.73 13.84
N GLN A 222 14.48 8.77 14.51
CA GLN A 222 13.44 8.61 15.54
C GLN A 222 12.10 8.20 14.93
N ALA A 223 11.71 8.82 13.83
CA ALA A 223 10.50 8.42 13.09
C ALA A 223 10.60 6.97 12.61
N VAL A 224 11.75 6.57 12.07
CA VAL A 224 12.01 5.17 11.68
C VAL A 224 11.92 4.24 12.88
N LEU A 225 12.50 4.63 14.04
CA LEU A 225 12.45 3.81 15.27
C LEU A 225 11.01 3.53 15.69
N LEU A 226 10.16 4.55 15.73
CA LEU A 226 8.76 4.39 16.14
C LEU A 226 8.00 3.44 15.24
N MET A 227 8.14 3.59 13.93
CA MET A 227 7.49 2.70 12.95
C MET A 227 8.07 1.28 12.98
N ALA A 228 9.41 1.15 13.02
CA ALA A 228 10.07 -0.15 13.05
C ALA A 228 9.76 -0.94 14.33
N PHE A 229 9.69 -0.25 15.47
CA PHE A 229 9.30 -0.87 16.74
C PHE A 229 7.85 -1.35 16.73
N GLU A 230 6.93 -0.58 16.15
CA GLU A 230 5.53 -0.99 16.02
C GLU A 230 5.39 -2.19 15.08
N LEU A 231 6.11 -2.23 13.95
CA LEU A 231 6.17 -3.40 13.06
C LEU A 231 6.71 -4.65 13.80
N PHE A 232 7.79 -4.49 14.57
CA PHE A 232 8.34 -5.57 15.39
C PHE A 232 7.34 -6.09 16.41
N ARG A 233 6.62 -5.19 17.10
CA ARG A 233 5.62 -5.54 18.11
C ARG A 233 4.40 -6.26 17.53
N THR A 234 4.06 -5.96 16.27
CA THR A 234 2.85 -6.47 15.59
C THR A 234 3.09 -7.68 14.69
N GLN A 235 4.29 -8.25 14.64
CA GLN A 235 4.65 -9.34 13.71
C GLN A 235 3.82 -10.63 13.84
N GLY A 236 3.07 -10.79 14.92
CA GLY A 236 2.14 -11.92 15.09
C GLY A 236 0.81 -11.79 14.32
N TYR A 237 0.52 -10.64 13.69
CA TYR A 237 -0.70 -10.47 12.89
C TYR A 237 -0.51 -11.06 11.50
N GLN A 238 -1.48 -11.86 11.03
CA GLN A 238 -1.43 -12.52 9.74
C GLN A 238 -2.67 -12.21 8.90
N LEU A 239 -2.53 -12.24 7.58
CA LEU A 239 -3.67 -12.26 6.67
C LEU A 239 -4.46 -13.56 6.88
N ARG A 240 -5.77 -13.49 6.63
CA ARG A 240 -6.60 -14.70 6.58
C ARG A 240 -6.02 -15.69 5.57
N PRO A 241 -6.10 -17.00 5.83
CA PRO A 241 -5.63 -18.01 4.88
C PRO A 241 -6.28 -17.90 3.50
N ASP A 242 -7.56 -17.48 3.46
CA ASP A 242 -8.38 -17.28 2.27
C ASP A 242 -8.31 -15.86 1.69
N ALA A 243 -7.44 -15.00 2.20
CA ALA A 243 -7.28 -13.64 1.66
C ALA A 243 -6.85 -13.70 0.19
N PRO A 244 -7.51 -12.94 -0.70
CA PRO A 244 -7.21 -13.00 -2.13
C PRO A 244 -5.79 -12.53 -2.46
N PRO A 245 -5.19 -13.00 -3.58
CA PRO A 245 -3.88 -12.54 -4.03
C PRO A 245 -3.89 -11.05 -4.34
N LEU A 246 -2.90 -10.32 -3.82
CA LEU A 246 -2.74 -8.89 -4.04
C LEU A 246 -1.95 -8.61 -5.33
N ALA A 247 -2.28 -7.52 -6.01
CA ALA A 247 -1.48 -6.96 -7.08
C ALA A 247 -0.22 -6.29 -6.49
N SER A 248 0.92 -6.38 -7.21
CA SER A 248 2.10 -5.61 -6.87
C SER A 248 1.94 -4.14 -7.26
N VAL A 249 2.83 -3.27 -6.73
CA VAL A 249 2.89 -1.86 -7.15
C VAL A 249 3.06 -1.76 -8.66
N ASP A 250 3.91 -2.58 -9.26
CA ASP A 250 4.11 -2.59 -10.72
C ASP A 250 2.85 -3.02 -11.48
N GLU A 251 2.08 -3.98 -10.94
CA GLU A 251 0.78 -4.37 -11.52
C GLU A 251 -0.25 -3.25 -11.39
N PHE A 252 -0.27 -2.54 -10.26
CA PHE A 252 -1.12 -1.37 -10.04
C PHE A 252 -0.79 -0.24 -11.02
N GLU A 253 0.49 0.09 -11.19
CA GLU A 253 0.92 1.12 -12.15
C GLU A 253 0.47 0.80 -13.58
N ARG A 254 0.65 -0.45 -14.03
CA ARG A 254 0.15 -0.88 -15.35
C ARG A 254 -1.36 -0.76 -15.50
N VAL A 255 -2.14 -0.96 -14.43
CA VAL A 255 -3.59 -0.76 -14.45
C VAL A 255 -3.91 0.73 -14.64
N VAL A 256 -3.27 1.61 -13.89
CA VAL A 256 -3.46 3.06 -14.00
C VAL A 256 -3.12 3.55 -15.41
N GLU A 257 -1.94 3.18 -15.92
CA GLU A 257 -1.52 3.53 -17.28
C GLU A 257 -2.51 3.04 -18.33
N HIS A 258 -3.02 1.81 -18.20
CA HIS A 258 -3.99 1.26 -19.13
C HIS A 258 -5.33 2.00 -19.08
N ILE A 259 -5.78 2.41 -17.90
CA ILE A 259 -6.99 3.23 -17.75
C ILE A 259 -6.79 4.60 -18.42
N LEU A 260 -5.72 5.31 -18.08
CA LEU A 260 -5.44 6.64 -18.64
C LEU A 260 -5.30 6.59 -20.16
N GLY A 261 -4.54 5.61 -20.68
CA GLY A 261 -4.37 5.42 -22.12
C GLY A 261 -5.68 5.07 -22.85
N SER A 262 -6.57 4.32 -22.20
CA SER A 262 -7.89 3.98 -22.78
C SER A 262 -8.81 5.20 -22.79
N LEU A 263 -8.80 6.01 -21.73
CA LEU A 263 -9.58 7.24 -21.63
C LEU A 263 -9.11 8.28 -22.66
N THR A 264 -7.80 8.48 -22.80
CA THR A 264 -7.24 9.39 -23.83
C THR A 264 -7.67 8.96 -25.24
N ARG A 265 -7.66 7.65 -25.53
CA ARG A 265 -8.01 7.09 -26.85
C ARG A 265 -9.47 7.36 -27.25
N ILE A 266 -10.40 7.42 -26.29
CA ILE A 266 -11.81 7.75 -26.54
C ILE A 266 -12.11 9.25 -26.44
N GLY A 267 -11.07 10.10 -26.30
CA GLY A 267 -11.23 11.55 -26.21
C GLY A 267 -11.79 12.03 -24.87
N PHE A 268 -11.64 11.25 -23.79
CA PHE A 268 -12.06 11.69 -22.45
C PHE A 268 -11.29 12.94 -22.03
N ARG A 269 -12.02 13.92 -21.54
CA ARG A 269 -11.46 15.15 -20.98
C ARG A 269 -11.86 15.27 -19.51
N PRO A 270 -10.90 15.31 -18.58
CA PRO A 270 -11.20 15.59 -17.19
C PRO A 270 -11.63 17.04 -16.98
N PHE A 271 -12.15 17.32 -15.80
CA PHE A 271 -12.52 18.69 -15.43
C PHE A 271 -11.31 19.63 -15.56
N ASN A 272 -11.48 20.78 -16.19
CA ASN A 272 -10.42 21.75 -16.52
C ASN A 272 -9.28 21.21 -17.41
N ASP A 273 -9.47 20.12 -18.14
CA ASP A 273 -8.43 19.43 -18.94
C ASP A 273 -7.18 19.03 -18.13
N ASP A 274 -7.29 18.94 -16.80
CA ASP A 274 -6.19 18.56 -15.89
C ASP A 274 -6.06 17.03 -15.75
N MET A 275 -5.36 16.40 -16.71
CA MET A 275 -5.08 14.95 -16.67
C MET A 275 -4.21 14.55 -15.49
N SER A 276 -3.28 15.38 -15.03
CA SER A 276 -2.44 15.08 -13.88
C SER A 276 -3.23 15.13 -12.57
N GLY A 277 -4.17 16.05 -12.44
CA GLY A 277 -5.13 16.08 -11.33
C GLY A 277 -6.02 14.86 -11.32
N PHE A 278 -6.50 14.45 -12.50
CA PHE A 278 -7.33 13.25 -12.63
C PHE A 278 -6.55 11.99 -12.28
N ASP A 279 -5.30 11.82 -12.73
CA ASP A 279 -4.42 10.70 -12.37
C ASP A 279 -4.28 10.58 -10.84
N ARG A 280 -3.99 11.68 -10.15
CA ARG A 280 -3.89 11.68 -8.67
C ARG A 280 -5.18 11.21 -7.99
N VAL A 281 -6.34 11.65 -8.52
CA VAL A 281 -7.65 11.25 -7.98
C VAL A 281 -7.93 9.77 -8.25
N LEU A 282 -7.61 9.28 -9.45
CA LEU A 282 -7.76 7.89 -9.84
C LEU A 282 -6.90 6.97 -8.97
N ARG A 283 -5.62 7.30 -8.78
CA ARG A 283 -4.71 6.56 -7.91
C ARG A 283 -5.26 6.49 -6.49
N ARG A 284 -5.67 7.63 -5.93
CA ARG A 284 -6.30 7.67 -4.60
C ARG A 284 -7.55 6.80 -4.51
N PHE A 285 -8.36 6.77 -5.55
CA PHE A 285 -9.57 5.94 -5.57
C PHE A 285 -9.22 4.45 -5.56
N LEU A 286 -8.29 4.03 -6.39
CA LEU A 286 -7.85 2.63 -6.51
C LEU A 286 -7.05 2.16 -5.28
N SER A 287 -6.36 3.07 -4.58
CA SER A 287 -5.54 2.73 -3.39
C SER A 287 -6.32 2.68 -2.08
N ARG A 288 -7.65 2.88 -2.08
CA ARG A 288 -8.46 2.82 -0.85
C ARG A 288 -8.40 1.47 -0.15
N ALA A 289 -8.18 0.41 -0.91
CA ALA A 289 -7.84 -0.92 -0.40
C ALA A 289 -6.69 -1.46 -1.27
N PRO A 290 -5.84 -2.38 -0.75
CA PRO A 290 -4.88 -3.08 -1.58
C PRO A 290 -5.60 -3.73 -2.77
N LEU A 291 -5.09 -3.48 -3.99
CA LEU A 291 -5.71 -3.98 -5.22
C LEU A 291 -5.53 -5.50 -5.29
N GLU A 292 -6.62 -6.24 -5.46
CA GLU A 292 -6.54 -7.67 -5.72
C GLU A 292 -6.13 -7.94 -7.19
N ARG A 293 -5.39 -9.01 -7.45
CA ARG A 293 -5.03 -9.39 -8.85
C ARG A 293 -6.24 -9.58 -9.75
N ARG A 294 -7.32 -10.11 -9.18
CA ARG A 294 -8.58 -10.27 -9.88
C ARG A 294 -9.16 -8.92 -10.32
N ASP A 295 -9.12 -7.92 -9.46
CA ASP A 295 -9.64 -6.59 -9.77
C ASP A 295 -8.77 -5.91 -10.83
N ALA A 296 -7.44 -6.03 -10.75
CA ALA A 296 -6.50 -5.59 -11.77
C ALA A 296 -6.84 -6.21 -13.15
N TRP A 297 -7.10 -7.52 -13.20
CA TRP A 297 -7.50 -8.21 -14.42
C TRP A 297 -8.84 -7.68 -14.98
N VAL A 298 -9.85 -7.46 -14.13
CA VAL A 298 -11.15 -6.89 -14.54
C VAL A 298 -10.95 -5.51 -15.16
N LEU A 299 -10.16 -4.64 -14.53
CA LEU A 299 -9.85 -3.31 -15.05
C LEU A 299 -9.14 -3.37 -16.40
N HIS A 300 -8.12 -4.22 -16.55
CA HIS A 300 -7.46 -4.45 -17.85
C HIS A 300 -8.43 -4.96 -18.93
N ARG A 301 -9.38 -5.82 -18.55
CA ARG A 301 -10.39 -6.33 -19.46
C ARG A 301 -11.34 -5.23 -19.95
N ILE A 302 -11.79 -4.35 -19.05
CA ILE A 302 -12.61 -3.18 -19.40
C ILE A 302 -11.86 -2.27 -20.38
N CYS A 303 -10.62 -1.89 -20.05
CA CYS A 303 -9.79 -1.05 -20.92
C CYS A 303 -9.59 -1.65 -22.30
N SER A 304 -9.35 -2.97 -22.37
CA SER A 304 -9.20 -3.69 -23.66
C SER A 304 -10.49 -3.67 -24.49
N GLN A 305 -11.67 -3.72 -23.87
CA GLN A 305 -12.94 -3.60 -24.61
C GLN A 305 -13.17 -2.17 -25.12
N ILE A 306 -12.85 -1.15 -24.33
CA ILE A 306 -12.89 0.26 -24.75
C ILE A 306 -12.01 0.46 -25.98
N ALA A 307 -10.77 -0.08 -25.97
CA ALA A 307 -9.85 0.04 -27.10
C ALA A 307 -10.37 -0.64 -28.38
N LYS A 308 -11.02 -1.81 -28.26
CA LYS A 308 -11.64 -2.51 -29.40
C LYS A 308 -12.83 -1.75 -29.97
N PHE A 309 -13.65 -1.15 -29.10
CA PHE A 309 -14.81 -0.37 -29.51
C PHE A 309 -14.39 0.91 -30.24
N SER A 310 -13.42 1.64 -29.69
CA SER A 310 -12.86 2.84 -30.34
C SER A 310 -12.30 2.57 -31.74
N LYS A 311 -11.61 1.44 -31.94
CA LYS A 311 -11.12 1.04 -33.28
C LYS A 311 -12.25 0.81 -34.31
N ARG A 312 -13.39 0.26 -33.87
CA ARG A 312 -14.54 0.02 -34.77
C ARG A 312 -15.17 1.34 -35.23
N LEU A 313 -15.29 2.32 -34.31
CA LEU A 313 -15.85 3.64 -34.64
C LEU A 313 -14.93 4.49 -35.53
N SER A 314 -13.61 4.25 -35.53
CA SER A 314 -12.65 4.98 -36.37
C SER A 314 -12.56 4.44 -37.79
N ILE A 315 -13.28 3.35 -38.12
CA ILE A 315 -13.32 2.70 -39.44
C ILE A 315 -14.63 3.04 -40.18
N GLU A 316 -15.62 3.58 -39.48
CA GLU A 316 -16.82 4.20 -40.05
C GLU A 316 -16.62 5.72 -40.28
#